data_a388978a714b1eed912eb136c6e1afc9
#
_entry.id   a388978a714b1eed912eb136c6e1afc9
#
_cell.length_a   1.000
_cell.length_b   1.000
_cell.length_c   1.000
_cell.angle_alpha   90.00
_cell.angle_beta   90.00
_cell.angle_gamma   90.00
#
_symmetry.space_group_name_H-M   'P 1'
#
loop_
_entity.id
_entity.type
_entity.pdbx_description
1 polymer ?
#
loop_
_entity_poly.entity_id
_entity_poly.type
_entity_poly.pdbx_seq_one_letter_code
_entity_poly.pdbx_strand_id
1 'polypeptide(L)'
;MYEEIFTIQDNIETHPVALIMPLMSENEFEEFKEDISGNGLIEPIVLFQGKILDGRSRFKACVDLGIEIVARKWEGGMDPVEYVISKNLRRRQLTDKQREVAAERAINFHTETGCYNAW
;
A
#
# COMPACT_ATOMS: atom_id res chain seq x y z
N MET A 1 17.24 -15.61 -1.37
CA MET A 1 17.69 -14.25 -1.72
C MET A 1 17.07 -13.23 -0.80
N TYR A 2 17.83 -12.30 -0.35
CA TYR A 2 17.39 -11.33 0.64
C TYR A 2 16.92 -10.05 -0.03
N GLU A 3 15.77 -9.56 0.42
CA GLU A 3 15.31 -8.25 0.03
C GLU A 3 16.07 -7.22 0.84
N GLU A 4 16.51 -6.18 0.18
CA GLU A 4 17.16 -5.09 0.87
C GLU A 4 16.12 -4.20 1.52
N ILE A 5 16.18 -4.08 2.83
CA ILE A 5 15.29 -3.23 3.61
C ILE A 5 16.05 -1.98 4.01
N PHE A 6 15.44 -0.82 3.82
CA PHE A 6 16.05 0.46 4.11
C PHE A 6 15.06 1.41 4.75
N THR A 7 15.58 2.42 5.43
CA THR A 7 14.76 3.45 6.07
C THR A 7 14.39 4.53 5.04
N ILE A 8 13.15 5.01 5.11
CA ILE A 8 12.69 6.09 4.24
C ILE A 8 12.21 7.27 5.07
N GLN A 9 12.14 8.41 4.40
CA GLN A 9 11.65 9.66 5.01
C GLN A 9 10.13 9.77 4.87
N ASP A 10 9.56 10.76 5.54
CA ASP A 10 8.12 10.95 5.60
C ASP A 10 7.52 11.73 4.43
N ASN A 11 8.33 12.07 3.43
CA ASN A 11 7.91 12.84 2.25
C ASN A 11 7.74 11.99 0.98
N ILE A 12 7.61 10.68 1.13
CA ILE A 12 7.42 9.79 -0.01
C ILE A 12 5.95 9.80 -0.44
N GLU A 13 5.74 9.95 -1.74
CA GLU A 13 4.39 9.96 -2.30
C GLU A 13 3.83 8.56 -2.49
N THR A 14 2.50 8.46 -2.55
CA THR A 14 1.81 7.22 -2.86
C THR A 14 1.76 7.03 -4.38
N HIS A 15 2.10 5.82 -4.84
CA HIS A 15 2.01 5.50 -6.26
C HIS A 15 0.54 5.47 -6.69
N PRO A 16 0.19 5.98 -7.89
CA PRO A 16 -1.20 5.97 -8.35
C PRO A 16 -1.86 4.60 -8.31
N VAL A 17 -1.12 3.52 -8.56
CA VAL A 17 -1.65 2.16 -8.48
C VAL A 17 -2.19 1.86 -7.08
N ALA A 18 -1.53 2.33 -6.03
CA ALA A 18 -1.98 2.09 -4.66
C ALA A 18 -3.29 2.79 -4.34
N LEU A 19 -3.65 3.82 -5.11
CA LEU A 19 -4.88 4.58 -4.89
C LEU A 19 -6.15 3.83 -5.32
N ILE A 20 -6.00 2.69 -6.00
CA ILE A 20 -7.17 1.88 -6.37
C ILE A 20 -7.84 1.27 -5.15
N MET A 21 -7.07 1.02 -4.09
CA MET A 21 -7.64 0.49 -2.85
C MET A 21 -8.24 1.62 -2.02
N PRO A 22 -9.46 1.41 -1.48
CA PRO A 22 -10.06 2.43 -0.62
C PRO A 22 -9.28 2.60 0.68
N LEU A 23 -9.32 3.81 1.21
CA LEU A 23 -8.73 4.09 2.51
C LEU A 23 -9.52 3.41 3.63
N MET A 24 -8.83 3.12 4.73
CA MET A 24 -9.49 2.71 5.95
C MET A 24 -10.38 3.84 6.47
N SER A 25 -11.46 3.49 7.16
CA SER A 25 -12.24 4.48 7.91
C SER A 25 -11.37 5.05 9.05
N GLU A 26 -11.80 6.17 9.63
CA GLU A 26 -11.07 6.74 10.75
C GLU A 26 -10.93 5.76 11.91
N ASN A 27 -12.01 5.05 12.23
CA ASN A 27 -11.98 4.07 13.32
C ASN A 27 -11.03 2.92 13.02
N GLU A 28 -11.07 2.37 11.81
CA GLU A 28 -10.15 1.32 11.39
C GLU A 28 -8.70 1.80 11.47
N PHE A 29 -8.45 3.02 11.04
CA PHE A 29 -7.10 3.58 11.05
C PHE A 29 -6.59 3.78 12.47
N GLU A 30 -7.43 4.26 13.38
CA GLU A 30 -7.04 4.44 14.78
C GLU A 30 -6.67 3.11 15.44
N GLU A 31 -7.47 2.07 15.21
CA GLU A 31 -7.17 0.74 15.72
C GLU A 31 -5.87 0.19 15.14
N PHE A 32 -5.67 0.40 13.85
CA PHE A 32 -4.45 -0.01 13.15
C PHE A 32 -3.23 0.71 13.71
N LYS A 33 -3.36 2.01 13.96
CA LYS A 33 -2.30 2.83 14.52
C LYS A 33 -1.94 2.38 15.93
N GLU A 34 -2.94 2.04 16.75
CA GLU A 34 -2.70 1.50 18.09
C GLU A 34 -1.92 0.19 18.03
N ASP A 35 -2.27 -0.67 17.09
CA ASP A 35 -1.56 -1.94 16.90
C ASP A 35 -0.10 -1.71 16.54
N ILE A 36 0.18 -0.80 15.63
CA ILE A 36 1.56 -0.44 15.28
C ILE A 36 2.29 0.17 16.47
N SER A 37 1.61 1.02 17.25
CA SER A 37 2.20 1.62 18.44
C SER A 37 2.64 0.57 19.45
N GLY A 38 1.85 -0.50 19.60
CA GLY A 38 2.17 -1.58 20.54
C GLY A 38 3.20 -2.56 20.04
N ASN A 39 3.18 -2.87 18.74
CA ASN A 39 3.97 -3.96 18.17
C ASN A 39 5.06 -3.51 17.19
N GLY A 40 5.08 -2.23 16.84
CA GLY A 40 6.02 -1.70 15.85
C GLY A 40 5.56 -2.00 14.42
N LEU A 41 6.35 -1.55 13.46
CA LEU A 41 6.09 -1.80 12.05
C LEU A 41 6.62 -3.18 11.69
N ILE A 42 5.71 -4.15 11.52
CA ILE A 42 6.08 -5.54 11.30
C ILE A 42 6.51 -5.80 9.86
N GLU A 43 5.81 -5.19 8.89
CA GLU A 43 6.12 -5.38 7.48
C GLU A 43 6.63 -4.09 6.85
N PRO A 44 7.66 -4.18 5.99
CA PRO A 44 8.16 -2.99 5.30
C PRO A 44 7.11 -2.41 4.35
N ILE A 45 7.21 -1.12 4.13
CA ILE A 45 6.49 -0.44 3.06
C ILE A 45 7.10 -0.88 1.74
N VAL A 46 6.29 -1.12 0.72
CA VAL A 46 6.79 -1.54 -0.60
C VAL A 46 6.78 -0.35 -1.55
N LEU A 47 7.93 -0.05 -2.15
CA LEU A 47 8.08 1.07 -3.07
C LEU A 47 8.18 0.57 -4.52
N PHE A 48 7.54 1.31 -5.40
CA PHE A 48 7.64 1.10 -6.84
C PHE A 48 7.83 2.47 -7.51
N GLN A 49 8.87 2.59 -8.30
CA GLN A 49 9.24 3.86 -8.95
C GLN A 49 9.43 4.99 -7.94
N GLY A 50 9.97 4.65 -6.77
CA GLY A 50 10.23 5.62 -5.71
C GLY A 50 9.00 6.07 -4.94
N LYS A 51 7.86 5.43 -5.15
CA LYS A 51 6.59 5.79 -4.50
C LYS A 51 5.98 4.58 -3.81
N ILE A 52 5.10 4.83 -2.86
CA ILE A 52 4.49 3.77 -2.06
C ILE A 52 3.52 2.96 -2.91
N LEU A 53 3.81 1.69 -3.10
CA LEU A 53 2.93 0.74 -3.80
C LEU A 53 2.03 -0.01 -2.81
N ASP A 54 2.59 -0.46 -1.69
CA ASP A 54 1.86 -1.16 -0.65
C ASP A 54 2.27 -0.64 0.71
N GLY A 55 1.30 -0.47 1.59
CA GLY A 55 1.55 0.00 2.95
C GLY A 55 1.23 1.47 3.18
N ARG A 56 0.34 2.04 2.39
CA ARG A 56 -0.07 3.45 2.53
C ARG A 56 -0.55 3.77 3.94
N SER A 57 -1.39 2.90 4.53
CA SER A 57 -1.87 3.11 5.89
C SER A 57 -0.77 2.93 6.93
N ARG A 58 0.13 1.96 6.71
CA ARG A 58 1.29 1.75 7.59
C ARG A 58 2.20 2.96 7.58
N PHE A 59 2.46 3.51 6.39
CA PHE A 59 3.28 4.69 6.23
C PHE A 59 2.70 5.86 7.03
N LYS A 60 1.40 6.12 6.83
CA LYS A 60 0.72 7.21 7.53
C LYS A 60 0.74 7.02 9.05
N ALA A 61 0.52 5.79 9.51
CA ALA A 61 0.57 5.50 10.94
C ALA A 61 1.96 5.75 11.51
N CYS A 62 3.00 5.33 10.80
CA CYS A 62 4.38 5.57 11.25
C CYS A 62 4.71 7.05 11.33
N VAL A 63 4.26 7.83 10.34
CA VAL A 63 4.45 9.29 10.36
C VAL A 63 3.76 9.91 11.57
N ASP A 64 2.49 9.54 11.78
CA ASP A 64 1.72 10.07 12.92
C ASP A 64 2.33 9.70 14.26
N LEU A 65 2.91 8.51 14.37
CA LEU A 65 3.52 8.02 15.62
C LEU A 65 4.97 8.45 15.78
N GLY A 66 5.59 9.00 14.74
CA GLY A 66 6.98 9.41 14.77
C GLY A 66 7.95 8.25 14.88
N ILE A 67 7.61 7.08 14.37
CA ILE A 67 8.49 5.92 14.41
C ILE A 67 9.17 5.70 13.06
N GLU A 68 10.27 4.95 13.10
CA GLU A 68 11.08 4.66 11.94
C GLU A 68 10.26 3.94 10.86
N ILE A 69 10.42 4.38 9.63
CA ILE A 69 9.69 3.82 8.48
C ILE A 69 10.68 3.01 7.65
N VAL A 70 10.46 1.69 7.58
CA VAL A 70 11.32 0.81 6.78
C VAL A 70 10.58 0.41 5.51
N ALA A 71 11.33 0.25 4.44
CA ALA A 71 10.77 -0.03 3.12
C ALA A 71 11.66 -0.98 2.34
N ARG A 72 11.07 -1.59 1.31
CA ARG A 72 11.80 -2.38 0.33
C ARG A 72 11.28 -2.04 -1.06
N LYS A 73 12.08 -2.34 -2.07
CA LYS A 73 11.64 -2.16 -3.45
C LYS A 73 10.78 -3.34 -3.88
N TRP A 74 9.74 -3.06 -4.65
CA TRP A 74 8.94 -4.11 -5.25
C TRP A 74 9.76 -4.85 -6.29
N GLU A 75 9.68 -6.18 -6.26
CA GLU A 75 10.49 -7.03 -7.13
C GLU A 75 9.91 -7.21 -8.54
N GLY A 76 8.66 -6.83 -8.75
CA GLY A 76 8.00 -7.07 -10.02
C GLY A 76 7.41 -8.47 -10.10
N GLY A 77 7.37 -9.02 -11.30
CA GLY A 77 6.90 -10.39 -11.52
C GLY A 77 5.41 -10.53 -11.76
N MET A 78 4.64 -9.47 -11.61
CA MET A 78 3.21 -9.47 -11.89
C MET A 78 2.75 -8.03 -12.14
N ASP A 79 1.51 -7.88 -12.59
CA ASP A 79 0.89 -6.57 -12.76
C ASP A 79 0.81 -5.89 -11.38
N PRO A 80 1.33 -4.66 -11.23
CA PRO A 80 1.27 -3.96 -9.94
C PRO A 80 -0.16 -3.74 -9.42
N VAL A 81 -1.15 -3.60 -10.29
CA VAL A 81 -2.55 -3.51 -9.88
C VAL A 81 -2.99 -4.81 -9.20
N GLU A 82 -2.68 -5.95 -9.80
CA GLU A 82 -2.96 -7.25 -9.21
C GLU A 82 -2.23 -7.46 -7.90
N TYR A 83 -0.98 -7.00 -7.83
CA TYR A 83 -0.20 -7.10 -6.60
C TYR A 83 -0.88 -6.35 -5.45
N VAL A 84 -1.28 -5.10 -5.69
CA VAL A 84 -1.93 -4.26 -4.66
C VAL A 84 -3.24 -4.91 -4.20
N ILE A 85 -4.05 -5.36 -5.13
CA ILE A 85 -5.34 -6.01 -4.80
C ILE A 85 -5.09 -7.28 -3.99
N SER A 86 -4.19 -8.14 -4.46
CA SER A 86 -3.88 -9.40 -3.79
C SER A 86 -3.41 -9.20 -2.35
N LYS A 87 -2.50 -8.26 -2.13
CA LYS A 87 -1.99 -7.98 -0.78
C LYS A 87 -3.09 -7.47 0.14
N ASN A 88 -3.95 -6.62 -0.35
CA ASN A 88 -4.99 -6.04 0.50
C ASN A 88 -6.14 -7.02 0.77
N LEU A 89 -6.47 -7.88 -0.18
CA LEU A 89 -7.49 -8.91 0.05
C LEU A 89 -7.06 -9.93 1.11
N ARG A 90 -5.77 -10.15 1.25
CA ARG A 90 -5.24 -11.09 2.24
C ARG A 90 -5.20 -10.51 3.65
N ARG A 91 -4.98 -9.21 3.77
CA ARG A 91 -4.75 -8.56 5.06
C ARG A 91 -5.95 -7.87 5.64
N ARG A 92 -6.92 -7.52 4.80
CA ARG A 92 -8.12 -6.80 5.19
C ARG A 92 -9.32 -7.54 4.69
N GLN A 93 -10.34 -7.62 5.53
CA GLN A 93 -11.63 -8.04 5.04
C GLN A 93 -12.30 -6.83 4.43
N LEU A 94 -12.40 -6.84 3.11
CA LEU A 94 -13.10 -5.79 2.40
C LEU A 94 -14.59 -6.10 2.35
N THR A 95 -15.41 -5.08 2.51
CA THR A 95 -16.84 -5.21 2.26
C THR A 95 -17.06 -5.38 0.77
N ASP A 96 -18.25 -5.87 0.38
CA ASP A 96 -18.60 -6.01 -1.03
C ASP A 96 -18.48 -4.67 -1.75
N LYS A 97 -18.91 -3.60 -1.12
CA LYS A 97 -18.81 -2.27 -1.69
C LYS A 97 -17.35 -1.84 -1.89
N GLN A 98 -16.49 -2.12 -0.93
CA GLN A 98 -15.07 -1.80 -1.05
C GLN A 98 -14.43 -2.60 -2.20
N ARG A 99 -14.83 -3.86 -2.38
CA ARG A 99 -14.35 -4.68 -3.50
C ARG A 99 -14.80 -4.11 -4.84
N GLU A 100 -16.04 -3.67 -4.92
CA GLU A 100 -16.59 -3.04 -6.13
C GLU A 100 -15.82 -1.77 -6.49
N VAL A 101 -15.55 -0.92 -5.51
CA VAL A 101 -14.79 0.31 -5.70
C VAL A 101 -13.38 0.01 -6.19
N ALA A 102 -12.72 -0.96 -5.58
CA ALA A 102 -11.37 -1.34 -5.98
C ALA A 102 -11.34 -1.89 -7.40
N ALA A 103 -12.31 -2.74 -7.76
CA ALA A 103 -12.39 -3.31 -9.09
C ALA A 103 -12.63 -2.22 -10.15
N GLU A 104 -13.53 -1.29 -9.87
CA GLU A 104 -13.82 -0.17 -10.77
C GLU A 104 -12.58 0.71 -10.96
N ARG A 105 -11.89 1.02 -9.87
CA ARG A 105 -10.68 1.83 -9.93
C ARG A 105 -9.58 1.14 -10.71
N ALA A 106 -9.45 -0.18 -10.56
CA ALA A 106 -8.46 -0.95 -11.32
C ALA A 106 -8.75 -0.89 -12.82
N ILE A 107 -10.00 -1.07 -13.22
CA ILE A 107 -10.41 -0.99 -14.62
C ILE A 107 -10.13 0.41 -15.17
N ASN A 108 -10.52 1.43 -14.44
CA ASN A 108 -10.30 2.82 -14.85
C ASN A 108 -8.81 3.14 -14.96
N PHE A 109 -8.00 2.64 -14.05
CA PHE A 109 -6.56 2.82 -14.10
C PHE A 109 -5.98 2.26 -15.40
N HIS A 110 -6.32 1.03 -15.76
CA HIS A 110 -5.85 0.42 -16.99
C HIS A 110 -6.35 1.14 -18.22
N THR A 111 -7.60 1.59 -18.19
CA THR A 111 -8.21 2.30 -19.32
C THR A 111 -7.56 3.66 -19.55
N GLU A 112 -7.35 4.41 -18.47
CA GLU A 112 -6.81 5.77 -18.56
C GLU A 112 -5.32 5.80 -18.87
N THR A 113 -4.57 4.90 -18.28
CA THR A 113 -3.11 4.89 -18.46
C THR A 113 -2.67 4.01 -19.61
N GLY A 114 -3.40 2.93 -19.87
CA GLY A 114 -3.07 1.98 -20.94
C GLY A 114 -1.68 1.38 -20.78
N CYS A 115 -1.09 1.47 -19.63
CA CYS A 115 0.33 1.21 -19.47
C CYS A 115 0.67 0.09 -18.51
N TYR A 116 -0.27 -0.76 -18.15
CA TYR A 116 0.03 -1.85 -17.24
C TYR A 116 1.08 -2.81 -17.81
N ASN A 117 1.27 -2.82 -19.12
CA ASN A 117 2.32 -3.59 -19.76
C ASN A 117 3.70 -2.94 -19.66
N ALA A 118 3.78 -1.73 -19.16
CA ALA A 118 5.03 -1.00 -19.03
C ALA A 118 5.76 -1.30 -17.71
N TRP A 119 5.18 -2.13 -16.89
CA TRP A 119 5.72 -2.46 -15.58
C TRP A 119 6.86 -3.52 -15.59
#